data_e3a02aed4cf43516b003fe576c8a6ee4
#
_entry.id   e3a02aed4cf43516b003fe576c8a6ee4
#
_cell.length_a   1.000
_cell.length_b   1.000
_cell.length_c   1.000
_cell.angle_alpha   90.00
_cell.angle_beta   90.00
_cell.angle_gamma   90.00
#
_symmetry.space_group_name_H-M   'P 1'
#
loop_
_entity.id
_entity.type
_entity.pdbx_description
1 polymer ?
#
loop_
_entity_poly.entity_id
_entity_poly.type
_entity_poly.pdbx_seq_one_letter_code
_entity_poly.pdbx_strand_id
1 'polypeptide(L)'
;MANLVTYAKQKWEDAKTAITAARLNNMEDGIGNCAAQINALGDSVSRTTSLWWGSKLIIDMSEKANQAAVCVLSEQEQPPVTFVLWCNSAKSLTKSKIPNTITLENIDGVVTITASKNCFIKASVIKC
;
A
#
# COMPACT_ATOMS: atom_id res chain seq x y z
N MET A 1 5.32 -9.90 10.78
CA MET A 1 4.23 -8.93 11.04
C MET A 1 4.14 -8.67 12.53
N ALA A 2 4.01 -7.42 12.90
CA ALA A 2 3.80 -7.07 14.30
C ALA A 2 2.53 -7.75 14.83
N ASN A 3 2.52 -8.05 16.12
CA ASN A 3 1.34 -8.61 16.75
C ASN A 3 0.18 -7.64 16.62
N LEU A 4 -0.93 -8.17 16.18
CA LEU A 4 -2.18 -7.45 16.18
C LEU A 4 -2.72 -7.33 17.61
N VAL A 5 -3.77 -6.57 17.76
CA VAL A 5 -4.39 -6.35 19.05
C VAL A 5 -4.78 -7.66 19.70
N THR A 6 -4.38 -7.84 20.95
CA THR A 6 -4.89 -8.92 21.78
C THR A 6 -6.20 -8.44 22.41
N TYR A 7 -7.26 -9.15 22.13
CA TYR A 7 -8.57 -8.83 22.66
C TYR A 7 -9.05 -9.91 23.62
N ALA A 8 -9.30 -9.53 24.87
CA ALA A 8 -9.88 -10.41 25.87
C ALA A 8 -11.41 -10.36 25.80
N LYS A 9 -12.00 -11.46 25.37
CA LYS A 9 -13.45 -11.54 25.21
C LYS A 9 -14.16 -11.52 26.56
N GLN A 10 -15.09 -10.60 26.73
CA GLN A 10 -15.96 -10.53 27.91
C GLN A 10 -17.16 -11.47 27.77
N LYS A 11 -17.38 -12.34 28.74
CA LYS A 11 -18.61 -13.14 28.81
C LYS A 11 -19.71 -12.34 29.50
N TRP A 12 -20.79 -12.14 28.81
CA TRP A 12 -21.95 -11.43 29.32
C TRP A 12 -23.04 -12.42 29.75
N GLU A 13 -23.57 -12.22 30.93
CA GLU A 13 -24.66 -13.03 31.46
C GLU A 13 -25.76 -12.11 31.98
N ASP A 14 -27.03 -12.48 31.76
CA ASP A 14 -28.18 -11.72 32.25
C ASP A 14 -28.15 -11.61 33.77
N ALA A 15 -28.38 -10.39 34.28
CA ALA A 15 -28.43 -10.04 35.68
C ALA A 15 -27.16 -10.32 36.50
N LYS A 16 -26.11 -10.86 35.87
CA LYS A 16 -24.84 -11.17 36.55
C LYS A 16 -23.71 -10.26 36.11
N THR A 17 -23.70 -9.81 34.87
CA THR A 17 -22.65 -8.97 34.32
C THR A 17 -23.15 -7.54 34.19
N ALA A 18 -22.54 -6.62 34.93
CA ALA A 18 -22.88 -5.21 34.86
C ALA A 18 -22.29 -4.56 33.59
N ILE A 19 -23.12 -3.77 32.93
CA ILE A 19 -22.65 -2.91 31.85
C ILE A 19 -22.12 -1.62 32.47
N THR A 20 -20.82 -1.42 32.39
CA THR A 20 -20.15 -0.24 32.95
C THR A 20 -19.50 0.58 31.85
N ALA A 21 -19.25 1.86 32.13
CA ALA A 21 -18.50 2.72 31.19
C ALA A 21 -17.11 2.15 30.89
N ALA A 22 -16.44 1.56 31.89
CA ALA A 22 -15.14 0.94 31.71
C ALA A 22 -15.18 -0.24 30.71
N ARG A 23 -16.22 -1.06 30.79
CA ARG A 23 -16.39 -2.19 29.86
C ARG A 23 -16.74 -1.76 28.46
N LEU A 24 -17.60 -0.75 28.32
CA LEU A 24 -17.91 -0.17 27.00
C LEU A 24 -16.70 0.50 26.40
N ASN A 25 -15.93 1.25 27.17
CA ASN A 25 -14.69 1.87 26.70
C ASN A 25 -13.65 0.84 26.27
N ASN A 26 -13.56 -0.28 26.97
CA ASN A 26 -12.67 -1.37 26.56
C ASN A 26 -13.05 -1.96 25.20
N MET A 27 -14.34 -2.09 24.90
CA MET A 27 -14.82 -2.49 23.58
C MET A 27 -14.47 -1.46 22.51
N GLU A 28 -14.69 -0.18 22.78
CA GLU A 28 -14.36 0.92 21.88
C GLU A 28 -12.85 0.98 21.61
N ASP A 29 -12.02 0.82 22.62
CA ASP A 29 -10.57 0.77 22.48
C ASP A 29 -10.14 -0.40 21.57
N GLY A 30 -10.77 -1.56 21.72
CA GLY A 30 -10.54 -2.72 20.87
C GLY A 30 -10.89 -2.44 19.40
N ILE A 31 -12.03 -1.81 19.16
CA ILE A 31 -12.48 -1.42 17.82
C ILE A 31 -11.53 -0.38 17.21
N GLY A 32 -11.16 0.64 17.99
CA GLY A 32 -10.22 1.67 17.53
C GLY A 32 -8.84 1.11 17.18
N ASN A 33 -8.35 0.18 17.97
CA ASN A 33 -7.08 -0.50 17.70
C ASN A 33 -7.15 -1.37 16.45
N CYS A 34 -8.25 -2.07 16.20
CA CYS A 34 -8.46 -2.81 14.96
C CYS A 34 -8.48 -1.88 13.74
N ALA A 35 -9.15 -0.75 13.84
CA ALA A 35 -9.16 0.24 12.76
C ALA A 35 -7.77 0.78 12.48
N ALA A 36 -6.97 1.07 13.51
CA ALA A 36 -5.59 1.52 13.36
C ALA A 36 -4.72 0.46 12.67
N GLN A 37 -4.88 -0.82 13.01
CA GLN A 37 -4.16 -1.92 12.37
C GLN A 37 -4.55 -2.07 10.89
N ILE A 38 -5.82 -1.96 10.57
CA ILE A 38 -6.31 -2.01 9.18
C ILE A 38 -5.74 -0.85 8.37
N ASN A 39 -5.70 0.36 8.93
CA ASN A 39 -5.13 1.53 8.28
C ASN A 39 -3.62 1.37 8.05
N ALA A 40 -2.90 0.80 9.00
CA ALA A 40 -1.48 0.52 8.84
C ALA A 40 -1.22 -0.49 7.72
N LEU A 41 -2.07 -1.51 7.57
CA LEU A 41 -2.01 -2.44 6.43
C LEU A 41 -2.32 -1.75 5.11
N GLY A 42 -3.23 -0.79 5.10
CA GLY A 42 -3.55 0.02 3.92
C GLY A 42 -2.42 0.92 3.46
N ASP A 43 -1.47 1.25 4.32
CA ASP A 43 -0.28 2.04 3.96
C ASP A 43 0.69 1.28 3.07
N SER A 44 0.59 -0.05 3.02
CA SER A 44 1.35 -0.91 2.13
C SER A 44 0.43 -1.46 1.05
N VAL A 45 0.33 -0.76 -0.07
CA VAL A 45 -0.58 -1.11 -1.17
C VAL A 45 0.16 -1.91 -2.23
N SER A 46 -0.38 -3.08 -2.55
CA SER A 46 0.10 -3.90 -3.66
C SER A 46 -0.89 -3.85 -4.80
N ARG A 47 -0.43 -3.47 -5.97
CA ARG A 47 -1.25 -3.41 -7.19
C ARG A 47 -0.66 -4.30 -8.25
N THR A 48 -1.50 -5.12 -8.88
CA THR A 48 -1.13 -5.91 -10.04
C THR A 48 -2.04 -5.52 -11.19
N THR A 49 -1.46 -5.21 -12.34
CA THR A 49 -2.24 -4.87 -13.53
C THR A 49 -1.55 -5.35 -14.78
N SER A 50 -2.35 -5.65 -15.81
CA SER A 50 -1.86 -5.86 -17.16
C SER A 50 -1.80 -4.53 -17.87
N LEU A 51 -0.62 -4.18 -18.37
CA LEU A 51 -0.45 -2.99 -19.20
C LEU A 51 -0.38 -3.40 -20.67
N TRP A 52 -1.32 -2.91 -21.43
CA TRP A 52 -1.32 -3.01 -22.89
C TRP A 52 -0.62 -1.80 -23.47
N TRP A 53 -0.16 -1.87 -24.70
CA TRP A 53 0.47 -0.74 -25.35
C TRP A 53 -0.38 0.53 -25.19
N GLY A 54 0.23 1.58 -24.67
CA GLY A 54 -0.44 2.84 -24.37
C GLY A 54 -1.24 2.87 -23.07
N SER A 55 -1.37 1.75 -22.38
CA SER A 55 -2.02 1.71 -21.07
C SER A 55 -1.16 2.34 -19.99
N LYS A 56 -1.81 2.84 -18.95
CA LYS A 56 -1.17 3.57 -17.86
C LYS A 56 -1.48 2.95 -16.51
N LEU A 57 -0.49 2.87 -15.65
CA LEU A 57 -0.64 2.58 -14.23
C LEU A 57 -0.30 3.83 -13.44
N ILE A 58 -1.19 4.25 -12.57
CA ILE A 58 -1.00 5.43 -11.73
C ILE A 58 -0.68 4.97 -10.32
N ILE A 59 0.46 5.43 -9.79
CA ILE A 59 0.90 5.21 -8.42
C ILE A 59 0.93 6.55 -7.72
N ASP A 60 0.06 6.73 -6.73
CA ASP A 60 0.00 7.97 -5.95
C ASP A 60 0.99 7.88 -4.78
N MET A 61 2.07 8.66 -4.87
CA MET A 61 3.06 8.85 -3.82
C MET A 61 3.12 10.31 -3.35
N SER A 62 1.99 11.00 -3.44
CA SER A 62 1.90 12.43 -3.15
C SER A 62 1.77 12.77 -1.65
N GLU A 63 1.65 11.78 -0.78
CA GLU A 63 1.59 12.00 0.65
C GLU A 63 2.88 12.63 1.19
N LYS A 64 2.76 13.38 2.28
CA LYS A 64 3.89 14.09 2.91
C LYS A 64 4.84 13.16 3.67
N ALA A 65 5.21 12.06 3.07
CA ALA A 65 6.13 11.10 3.68
C ALA A 65 7.01 10.50 2.58
N ASN A 66 8.16 10.01 2.98
CA ASN A 66 8.99 9.24 2.05
C ASN A 66 8.27 7.94 1.70
N GLN A 67 8.16 7.66 0.43
CA GLN A 67 7.52 6.45 -0.06
C GLN A 67 8.39 5.78 -1.11
N ALA A 68 8.39 4.46 -1.09
CA ALA A 68 9.07 3.65 -2.09
C ALA A 68 8.05 2.75 -2.78
N ALA A 69 8.16 2.61 -4.08
CA ALA A 69 7.39 1.64 -4.85
C ALA A 69 8.36 0.60 -5.42
N VAL A 70 8.19 -0.65 -5.01
CA VAL A 70 8.93 -1.78 -5.58
C VAL A 70 8.08 -2.36 -6.70
N CYS A 71 8.60 -2.36 -7.91
CA CYS A 71 7.88 -2.76 -9.10
C CYS A 71 8.54 -3.96 -9.75
N VAL A 72 7.72 -4.91 -10.17
CA VAL A 72 8.16 -6.06 -10.97
C VAL A 72 7.43 -6.02 -12.29
N LEU A 73 8.17 -5.96 -13.37
CA LEU A 73 7.66 -5.96 -14.73
C LEU A 73 7.92 -7.31 -15.39
N SER A 74 6.89 -7.91 -15.95
CA SER A 74 6.99 -9.15 -16.69
C SER A 74 6.47 -8.97 -18.10
N GLU A 75 7.32 -9.24 -19.08
CA GLU A 75 6.96 -9.30 -20.49
C GLU A 75 6.84 -10.74 -20.92
N GLN A 76 6.09 -10.98 -21.99
CA GLN A 76 5.99 -12.32 -22.59
C GLN A 76 7.36 -12.80 -23.05
N GLU A 77 7.72 -14.02 -22.67
CA GLU A 77 8.97 -14.69 -23.05
C GLU A 77 10.25 -14.01 -22.55
N GLN A 78 10.14 -13.08 -21.58
CA GLN A 78 11.27 -12.41 -20.98
C GLN A 78 11.32 -12.64 -19.48
N PRO A 79 12.52 -12.68 -18.87
CA PRO A 79 12.62 -12.76 -17.42
C PRO A 79 12.06 -11.50 -16.75
N PRO A 80 11.43 -11.62 -15.58
CA PRO A 80 10.93 -10.46 -14.85
C PRO A 80 12.03 -9.48 -14.48
N VAL A 81 11.73 -8.19 -14.55
CA VAL A 81 12.64 -7.10 -14.19
C VAL A 81 12.08 -6.38 -12.97
N THR A 82 12.92 -6.17 -11.97
CA THR A 82 12.56 -5.41 -10.76
C THR A 82 13.18 -4.03 -10.83
N PHE A 83 12.40 -3.01 -10.49
CA PHE A 83 12.89 -1.65 -10.33
C PHE A 83 12.23 -0.96 -9.15
N VAL A 84 12.85 0.07 -8.62
CA VAL A 84 12.37 0.81 -7.47
C VAL A 84 12.19 2.28 -7.83
N LEU A 85 11.05 2.81 -7.44
CA LEU A 85 10.72 4.23 -7.51
C LEU A 85 10.71 4.80 -6.10
N TRP A 86 11.25 5.98 -5.93
CA TRP A 86 11.40 6.60 -4.63
C TRP A 86 10.93 8.05 -4.69
N CYS A 87 9.95 8.39 -3.88
CA CYS A 87 9.44 9.74 -3.78
C CYS A 87 9.66 10.27 -2.36
N ASN A 88 10.31 11.40 -2.24
CA ASN A 88 10.54 12.05 -0.95
C ASN A 88 9.37 12.96 -0.55
N SER A 89 9.45 13.55 0.64
CA SER A 89 8.43 14.47 1.15
C SER A 89 8.25 15.75 0.31
N ALA A 90 9.23 16.09 -0.51
CA ALA A 90 9.16 17.20 -1.46
C ALA A 90 8.56 16.79 -2.81
N LYS A 91 8.04 15.57 -2.92
CA LYS A 91 7.43 15.00 -4.13
C LYS A 91 8.40 14.85 -5.30
N SER A 92 9.67 14.76 -5.00
CA SER A 92 10.73 14.53 -5.97
C SER A 92 10.95 13.01 -6.15
N LEU A 93 10.93 12.56 -7.39
CA LEU A 93 11.05 11.15 -7.75
C LEU A 93 12.48 10.78 -8.08
N THR A 94 12.98 9.74 -7.43
CA THR A 94 14.21 9.05 -7.79
C THR A 94 13.87 7.64 -8.22
N LYS A 95 14.58 7.11 -9.17
CA LYS A 95 14.31 5.77 -9.72
C LYS A 95 15.60 4.99 -9.92
N SER A 96 15.55 3.69 -9.76
CA SER A 96 16.57 2.77 -10.23
C SER A 96 16.47 2.64 -11.75
N LYS A 97 17.37 1.86 -12.36
CA LYS A 97 17.30 1.61 -13.80
C LYS A 97 15.97 0.97 -14.18
N ILE A 98 15.21 1.61 -15.05
CA ILE A 98 13.92 1.12 -15.52
C ILE A 98 14.04 0.43 -16.88
N PRO A 99 13.15 -0.54 -17.16
CA PRO A 99 13.09 -1.17 -18.49
C PRO A 99 12.67 -0.17 -19.58
N ASN A 100 13.12 -0.38 -20.80
CA ASN A 100 12.74 0.45 -21.94
C ASN A 100 11.27 0.27 -22.35
N THR A 101 10.61 -0.77 -21.84
CA THR A 101 9.19 -1.07 -22.11
C THR A 101 8.26 -0.05 -21.50
N ILE A 102 8.71 0.69 -20.51
CA ILE A 102 7.88 1.65 -19.80
C ILE A 102 8.51 3.05 -19.81
N THR A 103 7.64 4.05 -19.70
CA THR A 103 8.02 5.43 -19.45
C THR A 103 7.36 5.91 -18.16
N LEU A 104 8.03 6.79 -17.44
CA LEU A 104 7.57 7.34 -16.17
C LEU A 104 7.34 8.83 -16.29
N GLU A 105 6.26 9.29 -15.69
CA GLU A 105 5.95 10.70 -15.52
C GLU A 105 5.60 10.96 -14.06
N ASN A 106 6.20 11.97 -13.47
CA ASN A 106 5.91 12.38 -12.09
C ASN A 106 5.29 13.77 -12.10
N ILE A 107 4.08 13.86 -11.58
CA ILE A 107 3.39 15.14 -11.38
C ILE A 107 3.03 15.23 -9.89
N ASP A 108 3.76 16.07 -9.15
CA ASP A 108 3.55 16.31 -7.72
C ASP A 108 3.46 15.03 -6.87
N GLY A 109 4.28 14.04 -7.17
CA GLY A 109 4.31 12.76 -6.46
C GLY A 109 3.34 11.72 -6.99
N VAL A 110 2.54 12.05 -7.98
CA VAL A 110 1.70 11.08 -8.70
C VAL A 110 2.48 10.57 -9.89
N VAL A 111 2.86 9.30 -9.85
CA VAL A 111 3.69 8.68 -10.88
C VAL A 111 2.80 7.92 -11.84
N THR A 112 2.94 8.21 -13.12
CA THR A 112 2.25 7.50 -14.19
C THR A 112 3.25 6.64 -14.96
N ILE A 113 2.98 5.35 -15.04
CA ILE A 113 3.78 4.40 -15.81
C ILE A 113 3.00 4.09 -17.08
N THR A 114 3.62 4.36 -18.23
CA THR A 114 3.01 4.09 -19.53
C THR A 114 3.76 2.95 -20.20
N ALA A 115 3.05 1.97 -20.73
CA ALA A 115 3.62 0.82 -21.41
C ALA A 115 3.77 1.08 -22.91
N SER A 116 4.93 0.77 -23.46
CA SER A 116 5.18 0.78 -24.91
C SER A 116 4.98 -0.60 -25.55
N LYS A 117 4.77 -1.62 -24.75
CA LYS A 117 4.47 -3.00 -25.15
C LYS A 117 3.48 -3.60 -24.14
N ASN A 118 2.83 -4.70 -24.54
CA ASN A 118 1.99 -5.45 -23.60
C ASN A 118 2.86 -6.12 -22.54
N CYS A 119 2.54 -5.87 -21.27
CA CYS A 119 3.30 -6.40 -20.15
C CYS A 119 2.41 -6.48 -18.89
N PHE A 120 2.89 -7.23 -17.91
CA PHE A 120 2.34 -7.23 -16.56
C PHE A 120 3.24 -6.42 -15.64
N ILE A 121 2.63 -5.62 -14.78
CA ILE A 121 3.37 -4.92 -13.74
C ILE A 121 2.70 -5.13 -12.39
N LYS A 122 3.51 -5.42 -11.39
CA LYS A 122 3.08 -5.44 -9.99
C LYS A 122 3.89 -4.39 -9.24
N ALA A 123 3.19 -3.51 -8.55
CA ALA A 123 3.81 -2.46 -7.74
C ALA A 123 3.33 -2.56 -6.30
N SER A 124 4.26 -2.47 -5.36
CA SER A 124 3.98 -2.37 -3.94
C SER A 124 4.53 -1.05 -3.42
N VAL A 125 3.69 -0.23 -2.83
CA VAL A 125 4.07 1.06 -2.26
C VAL A 125 4.26 0.89 -0.76
N ILE A 126 5.40 1.34 -0.27
CA ILE A 126 5.80 1.24 1.13
C ILE A 126 6.09 2.64 1.64
N LYS A 127 5.50 3.02 2.77
CA LYS A 127 5.85 4.25 3.48
C LYS A 127 7.10 4.02 4.33
N CYS A 128 8.01 4.93 4.22
CA CYS A 128 9.27 4.89 4.99
C CYS A 128 9.24 5.83 6.19
#